data_3868a9e9e811b700e84e42327f14b949
#
_entry.id   3868a9e9e811b700e84e42327f14b949
#
_cell.length_a   1.000
_cell.length_b   1.000
_cell.length_c   1.000
_cell.angle_alpha   90.00
_cell.angle_beta   90.00
_cell.angle_gamma   90.00
#
_symmetry.space_group_name_H-M   'P 1'
#
loop_
_entity.id
_entity.type
_entity.pdbx_description
1 polymer ?
#
loop_
_entity_poly.entity_id
_entity_poly.type
_entity_poly.pdbx_seq_one_letter_code
_entity_poly.pdbx_strand_id
1 'polypeptide(L)'
;MGRFCNVRTNFGGHKHNASAYVGGALKLTVRHTHGQNHHYPGFKVALSSPGAARHHGGHELFGMYKSDFHSHDAPEGKDGWKVVTIPFRDFSSDWSDFTGECDTKDPDGYQHKCCKTENEAVCPTAKAFSELNGLSIWAEGAEGGFALQIKQISAVQKE
;
A
#
# COMPACT_ATOMS: atom_id res chain seq x y z
N MET A 1 -9.40 -12.10 -13.59
CA MET A 1 -8.62 -11.97 -12.35
C MET A 1 -7.17 -11.71 -12.72
N GLY A 2 -6.62 -10.58 -12.31
CA GLY A 2 -5.23 -10.25 -12.60
C GLY A 2 -4.26 -11.18 -11.86
N ARG A 3 -3.07 -11.37 -12.41
CA ARG A 3 -1.99 -12.09 -11.71
C ARG A 3 -1.38 -11.16 -10.67
N PHE A 4 -1.11 -11.66 -9.49
CA PHE A 4 -0.41 -10.91 -8.45
C PHE A 4 0.56 -11.80 -7.69
N CYS A 5 1.51 -11.15 -7.05
CA CYS A 5 2.41 -11.75 -6.07
C CYS A 5 2.41 -10.86 -4.83
N ASN A 6 2.38 -11.42 -3.65
CA ASN A 6 2.52 -10.64 -2.43
C ASN A 6 3.36 -11.33 -1.37
N VAL A 7 3.89 -10.52 -0.48
CA VAL A 7 4.48 -10.95 0.79
C VAL A 7 3.78 -10.18 1.90
N ARG A 8 3.44 -10.85 2.99
CA ARG A 8 2.71 -10.23 4.11
C ARG A 8 3.26 -10.64 5.46
N THR A 9 3.05 -9.80 6.44
CA THR A 9 3.18 -10.10 7.86
C THR A 9 1.86 -9.85 8.58
N ASN A 10 1.54 -10.69 9.54
CA ASN A 10 0.39 -10.53 10.42
C ASN A 10 0.81 -10.03 11.81
N PHE A 11 2.01 -9.44 11.93
CA PHE A 11 2.58 -8.93 13.18
C PHE A 11 2.64 -9.98 14.30
N GLY A 12 2.83 -11.25 13.95
CA GLY A 12 2.82 -12.35 14.93
C GLY A 12 1.45 -12.61 15.56
N GLY A 13 0.37 -12.20 14.92
CA GLY A 13 -1.00 -12.33 15.42
C GLY A 13 -1.42 -11.20 16.39
N HIS A 14 -0.58 -10.19 16.57
CA HIS A 14 -0.87 -9.06 17.45
C HIS A 14 -1.44 -7.87 16.69
N LYS A 15 -2.27 -7.07 17.36
CA LYS A 15 -2.71 -5.77 16.87
C LYS A 15 -1.74 -4.69 17.33
N HIS A 16 -1.49 -3.73 16.45
CA HIS A 16 -0.64 -2.58 16.74
C HIS A 16 -1.44 -1.29 16.66
N ASN A 17 -1.26 -0.44 17.66
CA ASN A 17 -1.89 0.87 17.68
C ASN A 17 -0.97 1.90 16.99
N ALA A 18 -1.32 2.25 15.77
CA ALA A 18 -0.65 3.28 14.97
C ALA A 18 -1.52 4.53 14.78
N SER A 19 -2.54 4.74 15.60
CA SER A 19 -3.50 5.86 15.46
C SER A 19 -2.84 7.23 15.45
N ALA A 20 -1.73 7.41 16.17
CA ALA A 20 -0.96 8.65 16.20
C ALA A 20 -0.31 9.01 14.84
N TYR A 21 -0.21 8.07 13.92
CA TYR A 21 0.46 8.25 12.62
C TYR A 21 -0.49 8.50 11.47
N VAL A 22 -1.80 8.41 11.65
CA VAL A 22 -2.80 8.44 10.57
C VAL A 22 -2.71 9.68 9.68
N GLY A 23 -2.30 10.82 10.21
CA GLY A 23 -2.08 12.05 9.44
C GLY A 23 -0.67 12.17 8.83
N GLY A 24 0.19 11.21 9.06
CA GLY A 24 1.58 11.20 8.62
C GLY A 24 1.83 10.37 7.37
N ALA A 25 2.92 9.61 7.36
CA ALA A 25 3.34 8.85 6.20
C ALA A 25 4.00 7.52 6.58
N LEU A 26 3.94 6.57 5.65
CA LEU A 26 4.76 5.36 5.68
C LEU A 26 6.08 5.62 4.94
N LYS A 27 7.18 5.13 5.47
CA LYS A 27 8.49 5.15 4.81
C LYS A 27 8.96 3.72 4.54
N LEU A 28 9.33 3.46 3.29
CA LEU A 28 9.93 2.21 2.84
C LEU A 28 11.37 2.48 2.42
N THR A 29 12.34 1.79 3.02
CA THR A 29 13.72 1.78 2.53
C THR A 29 13.88 0.55 1.65
N VAL A 30 14.03 0.79 0.33
CA VAL A 30 14.01 -0.24 -0.70
C VAL A 30 15.21 -0.14 -1.62
N ARG A 31 15.53 -1.24 -2.29
CA ARG A 31 16.53 -1.29 -3.34
C ARG A 31 16.12 -2.30 -4.41
N HIS A 32 16.26 -1.94 -5.67
CA HIS A 32 16.12 -2.90 -6.76
C HIS A 32 17.37 -3.78 -6.86
N THR A 33 17.17 -5.06 -7.10
CA THR A 33 18.29 -5.97 -7.36
C THR A 33 18.92 -5.60 -8.70
N HIS A 34 20.25 -5.63 -8.76
CA HIS A 34 21.00 -5.31 -9.97
C HIS A 34 20.49 -6.06 -11.20
N GLY A 35 20.35 -5.36 -12.32
CA GLY A 35 19.85 -5.92 -13.59
C GLY A 35 18.34 -6.08 -13.68
N GLN A 36 17.59 -5.72 -12.64
CA GLN A 36 16.14 -5.78 -12.66
C GLN A 36 15.49 -4.47 -13.13
N ASN A 37 14.22 -4.57 -13.51
CA ASN A 37 13.46 -3.41 -13.99
C ASN A 37 13.18 -2.44 -12.83
N HIS A 38 13.88 -1.32 -12.83
CA HIS A 38 13.72 -0.26 -11.83
C HIS A 38 12.41 0.53 -11.99
N HIS A 39 11.73 0.39 -13.13
CA HIS A 39 10.51 1.11 -13.46
C HIS A 39 9.25 0.24 -13.39
N TYR A 40 9.33 -0.94 -12.78
CA TYR A 40 8.13 -1.78 -12.62
C TYR A 40 7.03 -1.00 -11.90
N PRO A 41 5.85 -0.77 -12.53
CA PRO A 41 4.83 0.13 -11.99
C PRO A 41 3.84 -0.54 -11.05
N GLY A 42 3.93 -1.85 -10.86
CA GLY A 42 2.93 -2.65 -10.16
C GLY A 42 3.14 -2.81 -8.66
N PHE A 43 4.09 -2.10 -8.04
CA PHE A 43 4.28 -2.20 -6.59
C PHE A 43 3.19 -1.47 -5.82
N LYS A 44 2.62 -2.17 -4.83
CA LYS A 44 1.64 -1.65 -3.87
C LYS A 44 2.06 -2.03 -2.45
N VAL A 45 1.61 -1.24 -1.50
CA VAL A 45 1.68 -1.56 -0.08
C VAL A 45 0.29 -1.50 0.52
N ALA A 46 -0.03 -2.46 1.38
CA ALA A 46 -1.32 -2.52 2.04
C ALA A 46 -1.17 -2.67 3.56
N LEU A 47 -2.05 -2.00 4.28
CA LEU A 47 -2.18 -2.07 5.74
C LEU A 47 -3.55 -2.64 6.06
N SER A 48 -3.60 -3.77 6.74
CA SER A 48 -4.84 -4.43 7.12
C SER A 48 -5.26 -4.10 8.54
N SER A 49 -6.57 -3.96 8.72
CA SER A 49 -7.19 -3.67 10.00
C SER A 49 -8.63 -4.17 10.02
N PRO A 50 -9.11 -4.77 11.13
CA PRO A 50 -10.52 -5.07 11.31
C PRO A 50 -11.43 -3.84 11.22
N GLY A 51 -10.89 -2.65 11.53
CA GLY A 51 -11.61 -1.38 11.45
C GLY A 51 -11.65 -0.74 10.06
N ALA A 52 -10.92 -1.28 9.08
CA ALA A 52 -10.95 -0.79 7.72
C ALA A 52 -12.19 -1.31 6.98
N ALA A 53 -12.81 -0.46 6.16
CA ALA A 53 -13.89 -0.89 5.28
C ALA A 53 -13.38 -1.87 4.22
N ARG A 54 -14.25 -2.77 3.78
CA ARG A 54 -13.97 -3.64 2.64
C ARG A 54 -14.20 -2.86 1.34
N HIS A 55 -13.33 -3.11 0.37
CA HIS A 55 -13.54 -2.56 -0.96
C HIS A 55 -14.58 -3.36 -1.75
N HIS A 56 -15.09 -2.77 -2.82
CA HIS A 56 -16.05 -3.41 -3.72
C HIS A 56 -15.43 -4.67 -4.36
N GLY A 57 -16.13 -5.79 -4.23
CA GLY A 57 -15.66 -7.09 -4.74
C GLY A 57 -14.60 -7.79 -3.89
N GLY A 58 -14.14 -7.17 -2.81
CA GLY A 58 -13.09 -7.72 -1.95
C GLY A 58 -13.48 -9.02 -1.25
N HIS A 59 -12.56 -9.99 -1.29
CA HIS A 59 -12.72 -11.31 -0.67
C HIS A 59 -11.96 -11.46 0.65
N GLU A 60 -11.23 -10.43 1.06
CA GLU A 60 -10.45 -10.45 2.30
C GLU A 60 -11.36 -10.51 3.53
N LEU A 61 -10.94 -11.25 4.55
CA LEU A 61 -11.66 -11.34 5.82
C LEU A 61 -11.76 -9.97 6.51
N PHE A 62 -10.71 -9.18 6.37
CA PHE A 62 -10.62 -7.83 6.92
C PHE A 62 -10.40 -6.84 5.79
N GLY A 63 -10.84 -5.61 5.98
CA GLY A 63 -10.51 -4.53 5.09
C GLY A 63 -9.02 -4.19 5.15
N MET A 64 -8.52 -3.61 4.08
CA MET A 64 -7.18 -3.06 4.03
C MET A 64 -7.15 -1.75 3.26
N TYR A 65 -6.21 -0.91 3.64
CA TYR A 65 -5.88 0.30 2.88
C TYR A 65 -4.70 -0.01 1.98
N LYS A 66 -4.79 0.32 0.71
CA LYS A 66 -3.75 0.05 -0.27
C LYS A 66 -3.32 1.33 -0.97
N SER A 67 -2.03 1.47 -1.23
CA SER A 67 -1.44 2.53 -2.05
C SER A 67 -0.40 1.95 -2.98
N ASP A 68 -0.29 2.50 -4.18
CA ASP A 68 0.87 2.29 -5.03
C ASP A 68 2.10 3.04 -4.49
N PHE A 69 3.28 2.62 -4.89
CA PHE A 69 4.51 3.36 -4.66
C PHE A 69 5.49 3.16 -5.81
N HIS A 70 6.28 4.19 -6.08
CA HIS A 70 7.25 4.23 -7.16
C HIS A 70 8.62 4.60 -6.61
N SER A 71 9.53 3.64 -6.61
CA SER A 71 10.87 3.85 -6.05
C SER A 71 11.82 4.59 -7.01
N HIS A 72 11.53 4.59 -8.31
CA HIS A 72 12.40 5.24 -9.29
C HIS A 72 12.49 6.76 -9.13
N ASP A 73 11.45 7.40 -8.59
CA ASP A 73 11.40 8.84 -8.33
C ASP A 73 12.08 9.24 -7.01
N ALA A 74 12.37 8.28 -6.14
CA ALA A 74 13.01 8.57 -4.86
C ALA A 74 14.51 8.80 -5.04
N PRO A 75 15.11 9.74 -4.29
CA PRO A 75 16.55 9.96 -4.34
C PRO A 75 17.32 8.70 -3.95
N GLU A 76 18.35 8.37 -4.69
CA GLU A 76 19.23 7.27 -4.37
C GLU A 76 20.19 7.66 -3.24
N GLY A 77 20.18 6.85 -2.19
CA GLY A 77 21.11 6.98 -1.10
C GLY A 77 22.32 6.04 -1.25
N LYS A 78 22.98 5.75 -0.15
CA LYS A 78 24.15 4.89 -0.12
C LYS A 78 23.80 3.46 -0.56
N ASP A 79 24.65 2.87 -1.41
CA ASP A 79 24.55 1.48 -1.87
C ASP A 79 23.24 1.17 -2.64
N GLY A 80 22.66 2.18 -3.32
CA GLY A 80 21.44 2.02 -4.12
C GLY A 80 20.15 1.96 -3.29
N TRP A 81 20.21 2.17 -1.98
CA TRP A 81 19.03 2.25 -1.14
C TRP A 81 18.29 3.57 -1.33
N LYS A 82 16.98 3.47 -1.44
CA LYS A 82 16.07 4.61 -1.62
C LYS A 82 15.04 4.62 -0.51
N VAL A 83 14.68 5.80 -0.04
CA VAL A 83 13.58 5.98 0.91
C VAL A 83 12.37 6.51 0.17
N VAL A 84 11.33 5.69 0.08
CA VAL A 84 10.05 6.07 -0.50
C VAL A 84 9.13 6.51 0.64
N THR A 85 8.60 7.72 0.55
CA THR A 85 7.65 8.26 1.52
C THR A 85 6.25 8.26 0.91
N ILE A 86 5.31 7.59 1.57
CA ILE A 86 3.94 7.44 1.08
C ILE A 86 3.02 8.05 2.14
N PRO A 87 2.46 9.25 1.89
CA PRO A 87 1.48 9.83 2.81
C PRO A 87 0.32 8.87 3.05
N PHE A 88 -0.16 8.75 4.27
CA PHE A 88 -1.30 7.87 4.54
C PHE A 88 -2.58 8.31 3.84
N ARG A 89 -2.68 9.57 3.46
CA ARG A 89 -3.78 10.06 2.60
C ARG A 89 -3.75 9.51 1.16
N ASP A 90 -2.68 8.85 0.75
CA ASP A 90 -2.59 8.18 -0.55
C ASP A 90 -3.15 6.75 -0.50
N PHE A 91 -3.38 6.23 0.68
CA PHE A 91 -3.99 4.92 0.88
C PHE A 91 -5.51 5.01 0.79
N SER A 92 -6.12 4.03 0.12
CA SER A 92 -7.57 3.93 0.03
C SER A 92 -8.05 2.54 0.46
N SER A 93 -9.21 2.47 1.09
CA SER A 93 -9.91 1.20 1.33
C SER A 93 -10.72 0.73 0.13
N ASP A 94 -10.80 1.53 -0.94
CA ASP A 94 -11.53 1.21 -2.17
C ASP A 94 -10.54 1.11 -3.35
N TRP A 95 -10.17 -0.10 -3.69
CA TRP A 95 -9.19 -0.40 -4.73
C TRP A 95 -9.64 -1.62 -5.56
N SER A 96 -9.18 -1.69 -6.80
CA SER A 96 -9.54 -2.72 -7.78
C SER A 96 -8.88 -4.06 -7.48
N ASP A 97 -9.62 -5.16 -7.58
CA ASP A 97 -9.07 -6.52 -7.56
C ASP A 97 -8.23 -6.86 -8.81
N PHE A 98 -8.33 -6.04 -9.86
CA PHE A 98 -7.60 -6.25 -11.11
C PHE A 98 -6.25 -5.54 -11.14
N THR A 99 -6.17 -4.34 -10.55
CA THR A 99 -5.00 -3.48 -10.63
C THR A 99 -4.39 -3.15 -9.27
N GLY A 100 -5.15 -3.31 -8.19
CA GLY A 100 -4.75 -2.86 -6.84
C GLY A 100 -4.80 -1.34 -6.66
N GLU A 101 -5.32 -0.61 -7.62
CA GLU A 101 -5.37 0.85 -7.62
C GLU A 101 -6.76 1.38 -7.29
N CYS A 102 -6.81 2.50 -6.59
CA CYS A 102 -7.99 3.36 -6.55
C CYS A 102 -8.11 4.13 -7.87
N ASP A 103 -8.91 5.08 -8.07
CA ASP A 103 -9.03 5.87 -9.31
C ASP A 103 -8.97 5.00 -10.60
N THR A 104 -9.64 3.87 -10.57
CA THR A 104 -9.72 2.96 -11.72
C THR A 104 -11.14 2.40 -11.83
N LYS A 105 -11.52 2.05 -13.04
CA LYS A 105 -12.84 1.50 -13.33
C LYS A 105 -12.71 0.02 -13.70
N ASP A 106 -13.41 -0.81 -12.96
CA ASP A 106 -13.43 -2.25 -13.20
C ASP A 106 -14.28 -2.62 -14.41
N PRO A 107 -14.08 -3.84 -14.97
CA PRO A 107 -14.91 -4.32 -16.10
C PRO A 107 -16.41 -4.34 -15.85
N ASP A 108 -16.85 -4.46 -14.60
CA ASP A 108 -18.27 -4.37 -14.21
C ASP A 108 -18.83 -2.95 -14.20
N GLY A 109 -17.97 -1.94 -14.43
CA GLY A 109 -18.32 -0.54 -14.47
C GLY A 109 -18.17 0.21 -13.15
N TYR A 110 -17.78 -0.47 -12.06
CA TYR A 110 -17.56 0.20 -10.78
C TYR A 110 -16.31 1.07 -10.81
N GLN A 111 -16.45 2.33 -10.38
CA GLN A 111 -15.35 3.30 -10.26
C GLN A 111 -14.83 3.31 -8.82
N HIS A 112 -13.59 2.84 -8.62
CA HIS A 112 -12.91 2.90 -7.34
C HIS A 112 -12.48 4.33 -7.00
N LYS A 113 -12.45 4.65 -5.71
CA LYS A 113 -12.25 6.01 -5.20
C LYS A 113 -10.98 6.10 -4.38
N CYS A 114 -10.24 7.19 -4.56
CA CYS A 114 -9.05 7.52 -3.80
C CYS A 114 -9.37 8.47 -2.63
N CYS A 115 -8.63 8.33 -1.53
CA CYS A 115 -8.77 9.19 -0.38
C CYS A 115 -8.48 10.66 -0.71
N LYS A 116 -7.41 10.93 -1.42
CA LYS A 116 -6.98 12.31 -1.74
C LYS A 116 -7.90 13.09 -2.67
N THR A 117 -8.96 12.48 -3.18
CA THR A 117 -9.98 13.14 -4.02
C THR A 117 -11.23 13.57 -3.23
N GLU A 118 -11.06 13.96 -1.99
CA GLU A 118 -12.12 14.45 -1.07
C GLU A 118 -13.12 13.37 -0.63
N ASN A 119 -12.81 12.12 -0.81
CA ASN A 119 -13.68 11.02 -0.37
C ASN A 119 -13.22 10.45 0.96
N GLU A 120 -13.60 11.11 2.05
CA GLU A 120 -13.18 10.72 3.41
C GLU A 120 -13.61 9.31 3.82
N ALA A 121 -14.67 8.77 3.19
CA ALA A 121 -15.17 7.42 3.51
C ALA A 121 -14.15 6.31 3.23
N VAL A 122 -13.21 6.54 2.31
CA VAL A 122 -12.18 5.57 1.92
C VAL A 122 -10.81 5.86 2.51
N CYS A 123 -10.70 6.93 3.29
CA CYS A 123 -9.44 7.34 3.92
C CYS A 123 -9.12 6.50 5.16
N PRO A 124 -7.83 6.30 5.48
CA PRO A 124 -7.42 5.75 6.76
C PRO A 124 -8.00 6.55 7.93
N THR A 125 -8.48 5.83 8.95
CA THR A 125 -9.04 6.41 10.16
C THR A 125 -8.19 6.08 11.38
N ALA A 126 -8.25 6.93 12.41
CA ALA A 126 -7.57 6.65 13.66
C ALA A 126 -8.06 5.34 14.31
N LYS A 127 -9.34 5.04 14.19
CA LYS A 127 -9.91 3.78 14.68
C LYS A 127 -9.31 2.57 13.98
N ALA A 128 -9.25 2.58 12.65
CA ALA A 128 -8.64 1.48 11.89
C ALA A 128 -7.14 1.35 12.21
N PHE A 129 -6.42 2.46 12.32
CA PHE A 129 -5.00 2.47 12.65
C PHE A 129 -4.71 2.06 14.10
N SER A 130 -5.68 2.14 15.01
CA SER A 130 -5.53 1.62 16.38
C SER A 130 -5.47 0.09 16.45
N GLU A 131 -5.85 -0.59 15.38
CA GLU A 131 -6.01 -2.04 15.32
C GLU A 131 -5.30 -2.69 14.11
N LEU A 132 -4.20 -2.11 13.64
CA LEU A 132 -3.45 -2.70 12.52
C LEU A 132 -3.01 -4.11 12.87
N ASN A 133 -3.35 -5.06 12.01
CA ASN A 133 -3.05 -6.48 12.19
C ASN A 133 -2.21 -7.09 11.06
N GLY A 134 -1.80 -6.30 10.09
CA GLY A 134 -0.94 -6.79 9.03
C GLY A 134 -0.45 -5.70 8.09
N LEU A 135 0.62 -6.05 7.39
CA LEU A 135 1.20 -5.26 6.31
C LEU A 135 1.56 -6.22 5.18
N SER A 136 1.34 -5.80 3.95
CA SER A 136 1.72 -6.57 2.77
C SER A 136 2.29 -5.70 1.67
N ILE A 137 3.23 -6.27 0.91
CA ILE A 137 3.78 -5.67 -0.30
C ILE A 137 3.30 -6.50 -1.46
N TRP A 138 2.79 -5.85 -2.49
CA TRP A 138 2.18 -6.45 -3.65
C TRP A 138 2.90 -6.06 -4.93
N ALA A 139 2.89 -6.96 -5.89
CA ALA A 139 3.21 -6.70 -7.29
C ALA A 139 2.02 -7.16 -8.11
N GLU A 140 1.28 -6.23 -8.68
CA GLU A 140 0.02 -6.48 -9.38
C GLU A 140 -0.31 -5.38 -10.40
N GLY A 141 -1.24 -5.67 -11.30
CA GLY A 141 -1.73 -4.69 -12.27
C GLY A 141 -0.75 -4.29 -13.37
N ALA A 142 0.41 -4.94 -13.46
CA ALA A 142 1.42 -4.67 -14.47
C ALA A 142 2.18 -5.94 -14.83
N GLU A 143 2.64 -6.02 -16.06
CA GLU A 143 3.51 -7.10 -16.55
C GLU A 143 4.99 -6.70 -16.41
N GLY A 144 5.85 -7.68 -16.29
CA GLY A 144 7.29 -7.53 -16.25
C GLY A 144 7.93 -8.21 -15.04
N GLY A 145 9.23 -8.41 -15.16
CA GLY A 145 10.05 -8.94 -14.07
C GLY A 145 10.41 -7.85 -13.07
N PHE A 146 10.52 -8.23 -11.81
CA PHE A 146 10.95 -7.33 -10.73
C PHE A 146 11.72 -8.12 -9.67
N ALA A 147 12.56 -7.41 -8.92
CA ALA A 147 13.13 -7.89 -7.67
C ALA A 147 13.38 -6.68 -6.77
N LEU A 148 12.70 -6.65 -5.63
CA LEU A 148 12.75 -5.57 -4.67
C LEU A 148 13.27 -6.09 -3.34
N GLN A 149 14.28 -5.42 -2.80
CA GLN A 149 14.74 -5.64 -1.43
C GLN A 149 14.17 -4.56 -0.52
N ILE A 150 13.71 -4.95 0.66
CA ILE A 150 13.16 -4.06 1.67
C ILE A 150 14.03 -4.18 2.91
N LYS A 151 14.64 -3.07 3.32
CA LYS A 151 15.50 -3.00 4.50
C LYS A 151 14.75 -2.58 5.75
N GLN A 152 13.82 -1.63 5.59
CA GLN A 152 13.11 -1.03 6.70
C GLN A 152 11.76 -0.51 6.27
N ILE A 153 10.78 -0.66 7.16
CA ILE A 153 9.46 -0.06 7.06
C ILE A 153 9.21 0.68 8.36
N SER A 154 8.87 1.96 8.26
CA SER A 154 8.59 2.81 9.42
C SER A 154 7.45 3.77 9.13
N ALA A 155 6.83 4.28 10.18
CA ALA A 155 5.84 5.34 10.09
C ALA A 155 6.38 6.63 10.71
N VAL A 156 5.98 7.76 10.15
CA VAL A 156 6.29 9.09 10.69
C VAL A 156 5.00 9.86 10.95
N GLN A 157 4.98 10.60 12.03
CA GLN A 157 3.86 11.47 12.36
C GLN A 157 3.85 12.68 11.42
N LYS A 158 2.70 13.33 11.32
CA LYS A 158 2.59 14.63 10.67
C LYS A 158 3.41 15.65 11.48
N GLU A 159 4.27 16.35 10.81
CA GLU A 159 4.97 17.50 11.39
C GLU A 159 4.00 18.68 11.64
#